data_3a98780b64093c28b8383fa14a895fc7
#
_entry.id   3a98780b64093c28b8383fa14a895fc7
#
_cell.length_a   1.000
_cell.length_b   1.000
_cell.length_c   1.000
_cell.angle_alpha   90.00
_cell.angle_beta   90.00
_cell.angle_gamma   90.00
#
_symmetry.space_group_name_H-M   'P 1'
#
loop_
_entity.id
_entity.type
_entity.pdbx_description
1 polymer ?
#
loop_
_entity_poly.entity_id
_entity_poly.type
_entity_poly.pdbx_seq_one_letter_code
_entity_poly.pdbx_strand_id
1 'polypeptide(L)'
;MTTEILQRRAEIEREIDGRTICDHLRATAENSGGAPALSDQAAGDGGGTGWQTLTWGEVRQQVLELAAGFAALGLAKGERVALMLPNRTEHVLADLAAMHAGGIPVTFYATLAADQIAYVAGDCDARIAVLDGAAELGRWQQILDRLPGLEKIVVRDPAACPAGDQYLTWAAFAALGRERLAADPADVDARVAAVRPEDPVTLLYTSGTTGNPKGVLLTHRNVLYEVAAAVSTGAVAPGVRWVSYLPLAHIAERMFSIYLAVATAGHVHFCPQPTELIRVVGAVKPTSFFGVPRVWEKVRAGIQALLTAEQDESRRQAVAQAMDAGRRYIESRQFGHSTPAALAEEFARADQAVLGPIRSLLGLDEASVVSSAAAPLPPDVGSFFAGLGMAILDIYGMTETTGAVTSNTPDGFKLGTVGRVFPGMEARIAEDGEICVRGPLTTPGYLNLPEQTAALIDAEGWLHTGDIGSIDEDGFLSVVDRKKELIITSGGENISPAAIESLLVAHPLIGQALAFGDLRPYVVALLTLDGEVAPAWAKARGIEAGSVAELTAHPAVLAAVGEAVSAANERLARVQQVK
;
A
#
# COMPACT_ATOMS: atom_id res chain seq x y z
N MET A 1 -27.39 10.52 8.73
CA MET A 1 -26.62 11.16 7.61
C MET A 1 -26.74 12.66 7.75
N THR A 2 -25.62 13.39 7.89
CA THR A 2 -25.66 14.86 7.98
C THR A 2 -25.84 15.45 6.58
N THR A 3 -26.44 16.65 6.50
CA THR A 3 -26.64 17.36 5.24
C THR A 3 -25.31 17.60 4.51
N GLU A 4 -24.24 17.87 5.25
CA GLU A 4 -22.90 18.09 4.73
C GLU A 4 -22.33 16.84 4.02
N ILE A 5 -22.46 15.66 4.64
CA ILE A 5 -21.99 14.39 4.03
C ILE A 5 -22.70 14.15 2.70
N LEU A 6 -24.02 14.36 2.66
CA LEU A 6 -24.80 14.21 1.42
C LEU A 6 -24.41 15.20 0.34
N GLN A 7 -24.15 16.45 0.73
CA GLN A 7 -23.72 17.50 -0.20
C GLN A 7 -22.36 17.14 -0.81
N ARG A 8 -21.38 16.78 0.02
CA ARG A 8 -20.06 16.36 -0.44
C ARG A 8 -20.10 15.13 -1.33
N ARG A 9 -20.92 14.14 -0.96
CA ARG A 9 -21.15 12.96 -1.81
C ARG A 9 -21.68 13.36 -3.19
N ALA A 10 -22.71 14.20 -3.24
CA ALA A 10 -23.31 14.65 -4.50
C ALA A 10 -22.35 15.51 -5.35
N GLU A 11 -21.42 16.25 -4.74
CA GLU A 11 -20.39 17.00 -5.45
C GLU A 11 -19.42 16.05 -6.17
N ILE A 12 -18.87 15.06 -5.45
CA ILE A 12 -17.94 14.07 -6.02
C ILE A 12 -18.65 13.20 -7.07
N GLU A 13 -19.87 12.74 -6.79
CA GLU A 13 -20.64 11.93 -7.74
C GLU A 13 -20.90 12.66 -9.06
N ARG A 14 -21.16 13.96 -9.03
CA ARG A 14 -21.30 14.78 -10.25
C ARG A 14 -20.00 14.93 -11.02
N GLU A 15 -18.86 14.99 -10.33
CA GLU A 15 -17.54 15.10 -10.96
C GLU A 15 -17.19 13.83 -11.75
N ILE A 16 -17.53 12.67 -11.20
CA ILE A 16 -17.19 11.36 -11.80
C ILE A 16 -18.33 10.77 -12.65
N ASP A 17 -19.45 11.45 -12.80
CA ASP A 17 -20.64 10.90 -13.44
C ASP A 17 -20.36 10.42 -14.88
N GLY A 18 -20.75 9.18 -15.15
CA GLY A 18 -20.55 8.53 -16.44
C GLY A 18 -19.09 8.22 -16.80
N ARG A 19 -18.10 8.54 -15.96
CA ARG A 19 -16.68 8.37 -16.25
C ARG A 19 -16.14 7.03 -15.79
N THR A 20 -15.09 6.61 -16.47
CA THR A 20 -14.29 5.39 -16.18
C THR A 20 -12.80 5.74 -16.09
N ILE A 21 -11.98 4.82 -15.63
CA ILE A 21 -10.51 4.98 -15.66
C ILE A 21 -9.99 5.15 -17.11
N CYS A 22 -10.67 4.56 -18.09
CA CYS A 22 -10.32 4.73 -19.49
C CYS A 22 -10.49 6.19 -19.94
N ASP A 23 -11.54 6.86 -19.49
CA ASP A 23 -11.76 8.29 -19.76
C ASP A 23 -10.71 9.18 -19.09
N HIS A 24 -10.30 8.83 -17.87
CA HIS A 24 -9.24 9.56 -17.17
C HIS A 24 -7.90 9.41 -17.88
N LEU A 25 -7.50 8.20 -18.34
CA LEU A 25 -6.28 8.02 -19.11
C LEU A 25 -6.30 8.82 -20.41
N ARG A 26 -7.45 8.85 -21.11
CA ARG A 26 -7.62 9.66 -22.32
C ARG A 26 -7.40 11.14 -22.00
N ALA A 27 -8.09 11.67 -21.00
CA ALA A 27 -7.99 13.06 -20.60
C ALA A 27 -6.57 13.45 -20.16
N THR A 28 -5.88 12.58 -19.42
CA THR A 28 -4.52 12.82 -18.98
C THR A 28 -3.53 12.83 -20.16
N ALA A 29 -3.68 11.92 -21.10
CA ALA A 29 -2.85 11.90 -22.30
C ALA A 29 -3.10 13.11 -23.22
N GLU A 30 -4.34 13.61 -23.27
CA GLU A 30 -4.70 14.82 -24.03
C GLU A 30 -4.15 16.10 -23.38
N ASN A 31 -4.24 16.21 -22.05
CA ASN A 31 -3.87 17.42 -21.31
C ASN A 31 -2.38 17.45 -20.92
N SER A 32 -1.77 16.29 -20.70
CA SER A 32 -0.41 16.13 -20.15
C SER A 32 0.41 15.09 -20.91
N GLY A 33 0.14 14.88 -22.20
CA GLY A 33 0.73 13.78 -22.99
C GLY A 33 2.26 13.76 -23.04
N GLY A 34 2.91 14.92 -22.92
CA GLY A 34 4.38 15.03 -22.86
C GLY A 34 4.97 14.87 -21.45
N ALA A 35 4.15 14.83 -20.42
CA ALA A 35 4.63 14.66 -19.05
C ALA A 35 5.10 13.22 -18.81
N PRO A 36 6.16 13.02 -17.98
CA PRO A 36 6.63 11.69 -17.58
C PRO A 36 5.56 10.94 -16.79
N ALA A 37 5.38 9.66 -17.07
CA ALA A 37 4.35 8.82 -16.49
C ALA A 37 4.90 7.63 -15.72
N LEU A 38 5.59 6.72 -16.40
CA LEU A 38 6.06 5.45 -15.86
C LEU A 38 7.56 5.30 -16.12
N SER A 39 8.33 4.98 -15.08
CA SER A 39 9.78 4.83 -15.15
C SER A 39 10.25 3.51 -14.55
N ASP A 40 10.93 2.70 -15.35
CA ASP A 40 11.71 1.55 -14.88
C ASP A 40 13.18 1.91 -14.76
N GLN A 41 13.91 1.23 -13.87
CA GLN A 41 15.35 1.33 -13.82
C GLN A 41 15.95 0.75 -15.11
N ALA A 42 16.82 1.51 -15.75
CA ALA A 42 17.52 1.03 -16.95
C ALA A 42 18.36 -0.20 -16.59
N ALA A 43 18.29 -1.25 -17.42
CA ALA A 43 19.18 -2.40 -17.31
C ALA A 43 20.62 -1.93 -17.59
N GLY A 44 21.48 -1.92 -16.58
CA GLY A 44 22.89 -1.55 -16.70
C GLY A 44 23.74 -2.31 -15.71
N ASP A 45 25.00 -2.54 -16.05
CA ASP A 45 25.97 -3.26 -15.23
C ASP A 45 26.21 -2.53 -13.88
N GLY A 46 25.51 -2.97 -12.85
CA GLY A 46 25.87 -2.73 -11.45
C GLY A 46 25.89 -1.27 -10.99
N GLY A 47 24.77 -0.53 -11.04
CA GLY A 47 24.65 0.78 -10.35
C GLY A 47 24.30 1.97 -11.25
N GLY A 48 23.81 1.78 -12.45
CA GLY A 48 23.34 2.85 -13.33
C GLY A 48 22.15 3.61 -12.75
N THR A 49 22.24 4.95 -12.68
CA THR A 49 21.17 5.87 -12.21
C THR A 49 20.17 6.21 -13.32
N GLY A 50 20.20 5.49 -14.45
CA GLY A 50 19.35 5.77 -15.60
C GLY A 50 17.92 5.23 -15.40
N TRP A 51 16.93 6.00 -15.88
CA TRP A 51 15.53 5.61 -15.94
C TRP A 51 15.08 5.51 -17.40
N GLN A 52 14.33 4.47 -17.72
CA GLN A 52 13.56 4.38 -18.96
C GLN A 52 12.15 4.87 -18.65
N THR A 53 11.78 6.00 -19.24
CA THR A 53 10.56 6.70 -18.90
C THR A 53 9.63 6.75 -20.11
N LEU A 54 8.37 6.36 -19.91
CA LEU A 54 7.28 6.63 -20.83
C LEU A 54 6.55 7.91 -20.42
N THR A 55 6.14 8.68 -21.40
CA THR A 55 5.21 9.80 -21.23
C THR A 55 3.77 9.31 -21.19
N TRP A 56 2.82 10.14 -20.70
CA TRP A 56 1.40 9.78 -20.68
C TRP A 56 0.83 9.56 -22.08
N GLY A 57 1.34 10.25 -23.10
CA GLY A 57 0.97 10.00 -24.50
C GLY A 57 1.39 8.62 -24.97
N GLU A 58 2.64 8.22 -24.65
CA GLU A 58 3.17 6.88 -24.99
C GLU A 58 2.46 5.77 -24.20
N VAL A 59 2.15 6.01 -22.92
CA VAL A 59 1.35 5.06 -22.12
C VAL A 59 -0.01 4.83 -22.77
N ARG A 60 -0.75 5.90 -23.11
CA ARG A 60 -2.04 5.75 -23.79
C ARG A 60 -1.94 5.00 -25.12
N GLN A 61 -0.95 5.32 -25.94
CA GLN A 61 -0.73 4.64 -27.21
C GLN A 61 -0.49 3.14 -27.02
N GLN A 62 0.41 2.77 -26.12
CA GLN A 62 0.71 1.36 -25.84
C GLN A 62 -0.49 0.63 -25.19
N VAL A 63 -1.25 1.29 -24.32
CA VAL A 63 -2.47 0.73 -23.73
C VAL A 63 -3.50 0.40 -24.83
N LEU A 64 -3.71 1.28 -25.82
CA LEU A 64 -4.64 1.01 -26.93
C LEU A 64 -4.15 -0.15 -27.82
N GLU A 65 -2.85 -0.22 -28.10
CA GLU A 65 -2.24 -1.32 -28.84
C GLU A 65 -2.44 -2.65 -28.11
N LEU A 66 -2.13 -2.70 -26.80
CA LEU A 66 -2.29 -3.92 -26.01
C LEU A 66 -3.78 -4.29 -25.80
N ALA A 67 -4.68 -3.31 -25.72
CA ALA A 67 -6.12 -3.57 -25.67
C ALA A 67 -6.62 -4.23 -26.96
N ALA A 68 -6.14 -3.75 -28.12
CA ALA A 68 -6.38 -4.43 -29.41
C ALA A 68 -5.77 -5.84 -29.43
N GLY A 69 -4.62 -6.03 -28.78
CA GLY A 69 -3.99 -7.34 -28.59
C GLY A 69 -4.88 -8.30 -27.79
N PHE A 70 -5.43 -7.87 -26.66
CA PHE A 70 -6.40 -8.66 -25.88
C PHE A 70 -7.67 -8.98 -26.69
N ALA A 71 -8.17 -8.01 -27.47
CA ALA A 71 -9.29 -8.25 -28.36
C ALA A 71 -8.96 -9.30 -29.44
N ALA A 72 -7.75 -9.27 -30.02
CA ALA A 72 -7.28 -10.25 -30.99
C ALA A 72 -7.10 -11.66 -30.38
N LEU A 73 -6.80 -11.76 -29.08
CA LEU A 73 -6.79 -13.02 -28.33
C LEU A 73 -8.19 -13.48 -27.90
N GLY A 74 -9.24 -12.77 -28.30
CA GLY A 74 -10.63 -13.16 -28.05
C GLY A 74 -11.20 -12.73 -26.69
N LEU A 75 -10.52 -11.84 -25.96
CA LEU A 75 -11.03 -11.35 -24.67
C LEU A 75 -12.38 -10.65 -24.85
N ALA A 76 -13.41 -11.17 -24.19
CA ALA A 76 -14.73 -10.56 -24.17
C ALA A 76 -14.92 -9.64 -22.97
N LYS A 77 -15.93 -8.77 -23.02
CA LYS A 77 -16.28 -7.88 -21.90
C LYS A 77 -16.59 -8.69 -20.63
N GLY A 78 -15.96 -8.29 -19.53
CA GLY A 78 -16.15 -8.92 -18.21
C GLY A 78 -15.32 -10.19 -18.00
N GLU A 79 -14.56 -10.67 -18.98
CA GLU A 79 -13.61 -11.77 -18.77
C GLU A 79 -12.36 -11.28 -18.02
N ARG A 80 -11.68 -12.19 -17.32
CA ARG A 80 -10.58 -11.88 -16.43
C ARG A 80 -9.23 -12.15 -17.08
N VAL A 81 -8.31 -11.21 -16.84
CA VAL A 81 -6.90 -11.31 -17.24
C VAL A 81 -6.06 -11.42 -15.97
N ALA A 82 -5.42 -12.56 -15.76
CA ALA A 82 -4.50 -12.77 -14.66
C ALA A 82 -3.17 -12.06 -14.94
N LEU A 83 -2.69 -11.25 -13.99
CA LEU A 83 -1.42 -10.53 -14.08
C LEU A 83 -0.49 -11.00 -12.97
N MET A 84 0.65 -11.60 -13.30
CA MET A 84 1.65 -12.01 -12.33
C MET A 84 3.03 -11.50 -12.77
N LEU A 85 3.22 -10.20 -12.57
CA LEU A 85 4.45 -9.46 -12.85
C LEU A 85 4.86 -8.66 -11.61
N PRO A 86 6.15 -8.33 -11.45
CA PRO A 86 6.58 -7.36 -10.45
C PRO A 86 6.08 -5.94 -10.77
N ASN A 87 6.38 -4.99 -9.88
CA ASN A 87 6.11 -3.57 -10.14
C ASN A 87 6.99 -3.08 -11.28
N ARG A 88 6.37 -2.77 -12.41
CA ARG A 88 7.03 -2.35 -13.64
C ARG A 88 6.04 -1.80 -14.66
N THR A 89 6.56 -1.14 -15.66
CA THR A 89 5.77 -0.52 -16.73
C THR A 89 4.81 -1.52 -17.39
N GLU A 90 5.28 -2.71 -17.78
CA GLU A 90 4.43 -3.69 -18.49
C GLU A 90 3.26 -4.19 -17.64
N HIS A 91 3.40 -4.22 -16.30
CA HIS A 91 2.28 -4.55 -15.42
C HIS A 91 1.16 -3.51 -15.54
N VAL A 92 1.50 -2.22 -15.39
CA VAL A 92 0.52 -1.13 -15.48
C VAL A 92 -0.08 -1.04 -16.87
N LEU A 93 0.72 -1.24 -17.93
CA LEU A 93 0.24 -1.26 -19.30
C LEU A 93 -0.76 -2.41 -19.54
N ALA A 94 -0.45 -3.63 -19.08
CA ALA A 94 -1.34 -4.78 -19.23
C ALA A 94 -2.65 -4.58 -18.43
N ASP A 95 -2.56 -4.03 -17.23
CA ASP A 95 -3.69 -3.74 -16.36
C ASP A 95 -4.66 -2.74 -17.02
N LEU A 96 -4.15 -1.59 -17.44
CA LEU A 96 -4.93 -0.57 -18.14
C LEU A 96 -5.46 -1.08 -19.49
N ALA A 97 -4.67 -1.86 -20.24
CA ALA A 97 -5.09 -2.43 -21.51
C ALA A 97 -6.24 -3.44 -21.35
N ALA A 98 -6.20 -4.27 -20.33
CA ALA A 98 -7.30 -5.20 -20.01
C ALA A 98 -8.61 -4.43 -19.78
N MET A 99 -8.58 -3.32 -18.99
CA MET A 99 -9.74 -2.45 -18.79
C MET A 99 -10.25 -1.83 -20.11
N HIS A 100 -9.34 -1.34 -20.97
CA HIS A 100 -9.70 -0.74 -22.26
C HIS A 100 -10.28 -1.76 -23.26
N ALA A 101 -9.89 -3.04 -23.13
CA ALA A 101 -10.50 -4.14 -23.89
C ALA A 101 -11.88 -4.55 -23.33
N GLY A 102 -12.30 -3.99 -22.19
CA GLY A 102 -13.52 -4.36 -21.47
C GLY A 102 -13.36 -5.55 -20.52
N GLY A 103 -12.14 -6.06 -20.33
CA GLY A 103 -11.83 -7.13 -19.38
C GLY A 103 -11.53 -6.62 -17.97
N ILE A 104 -11.34 -7.55 -17.05
CA ILE A 104 -11.09 -7.29 -15.63
C ILE A 104 -9.69 -7.79 -15.29
N PRO A 105 -8.71 -6.91 -15.01
CA PRO A 105 -7.39 -7.31 -14.55
C PRO A 105 -7.47 -7.87 -13.12
N VAL A 106 -6.79 -9.00 -12.90
CA VAL A 106 -6.67 -9.69 -11.62
C VAL A 106 -5.20 -9.85 -11.32
N THR A 107 -4.67 -9.05 -10.41
CA THR A 107 -3.24 -9.12 -10.06
C THR A 107 -2.98 -10.16 -9.00
N PHE A 108 -2.02 -11.04 -9.26
CA PHE A 108 -1.59 -12.12 -8.40
C PHE A 108 -0.33 -11.72 -7.63
N TYR A 109 -0.27 -12.03 -6.35
CA TYR A 109 0.98 -11.89 -5.60
C TYR A 109 2.05 -12.83 -6.19
N ALA A 110 3.23 -12.29 -6.45
CA ALA A 110 4.36 -13.06 -7.00
C ALA A 110 4.84 -14.19 -6.07
N THR A 111 4.42 -14.20 -4.82
CA THR A 111 4.79 -15.22 -3.81
C THR A 111 3.83 -16.41 -3.74
N LEU A 112 2.71 -16.39 -4.47
CA LEU A 112 1.73 -17.48 -4.42
C LEU A 112 2.33 -18.80 -4.92
N ALA A 113 2.06 -19.88 -4.17
CA ALA A 113 2.38 -21.25 -4.59
C ALA A 113 1.41 -21.73 -5.69
N ALA A 114 1.78 -22.78 -6.43
CA ALA A 114 1.00 -23.30 -7.54
C ALA A 114 -0.48 -23.61 -7.17
N ASP A 115 -0.73 -24.24 -6.02
CA ASP A 115 -2.10 -24.54 -5.57
C ASP A 115 -2.92 -23.29 -5.27
N GLN A 116 -2.29 -22.24 -4.73
CA GLN A 116 -2.95 -20.95 -4.49
C GLN A 116 -3.28 -20.25 -5.81
N ILE A 117 -2.35 -20.31 -6.78
CA ILE A 117 -2.58 -19.79 -8.13
C ILE A 117 -3.76 -20.53 -8.77
N ALA A 118 -3.78 -21.88 -8.68
CA ALA A 118 -4.88 -22.67 -9.23
C ALA A 118 -6.24 -22.31 -8.63
N TYR A 119 -6.27 -22.07 -7.32
CA TYR A 119 -7.48 -21.62 -6.65
C TYR A 119 -7.95 -20.25 -7.18
N VAL A 120 -7.09 -19.26 -7.14
CA VAL A 120 -7.42 -17.87 -7.54
C VAL A 120 -7.80 -17.80 -9.02
N ALA A 121 -6.99 -18.42 -9.90
CA ALA A 121 -7.24 -18.42 -11.34
C ALA A 121 -8.50 -19.20 -11.72
N GLY A 122 -8.80 -20.28 -11.02
CA GLY A 122 -10.02 -21.06 -11.20
C GLY A 122 -11.27 -20.34 -10.68
N ASP A 123 -11.21 -19.72 -9.49
CA ASP A 123 -12.32 -18.98 -8.91
C ASP A 123 -12.70 -17.76 -9.76
N CYS A 124 -11.71 -17.02 -10.27
CA CYS A 124 -11.97 -15.91 -11.19
C CYS A 124 -12.15 -16.32 -12.65
N ASP A 125 -12.03 -17.60 -13.00
CA ASP A 125 -12.12 -18.11 -14.37
C ASP A 125 -11.26 -17.28 -15.34
N ALA A 126 -9.94 -17.20 -15.05
CA ALA A 126 -9.01 -16.41 -15.82
C ALA A 126 -8.86 -16.95 -17.26
N ARG A 127 -9.09 -16.08 -18.25
CA ARG A 127 -9.06 -16.41 -19.67
C ARG A 127 -7.68 -16.30 -20.29
N ILE A 128 -6.97 -15.26 -19.89
CA ILE A 128 -5.61 -14.93 -20.34
C ILE A 128 -4.74 -14.69 -19.11
N ALA A 129 -3.49 -15.14 -19.15
CA ALA A 129 -2.49 -14.82 -18.15
C ALA A 129 -1.34 -14.01 -18.77
N VAL A 130 -0.84 -13.01 -18.03
CA VAL A 130 0.39 -12.27 -18.37
C VAL A 130 1.39 -12.50 -17.24
N LEU A 131 2.52 -13.12 -17.55
CA LEU A 131 3.52 -13.59 -16.59
C LEU A 131 4.87 -12.91 -16.83
N ASP A 132 5.66 -12.69 -15.76
CA ASP A 132 6.96 -12.03 -15.91
C ASP A 132 7.99 -12.93 -16.59
N GLY A 133 8.27 -14.12 -16.05
CA GLY A 133 9.35 -14.96 -16.56
C GLY A 133 9.25 -16.43 -16.15
N ALA A 134 10.39 -17.10 -16.12
CA ALA A 134 10.47 -18.56 -15.89
C ALA A 134 9.93 -19.00 -14.54
N ALA A 135 10.10 -18.18 -13.49
CA ALA A 135 9.66 -18.54 -12.15
C ALA A 135 8.13 -18.56 -12.03
N GLU A 136 7.45 -17.56 -12.58
CA GLU A 136 5.99 -17.49 -12.63
C GLU A 136 5.45 -18.58 -13.54
N LEU A 137 5.96 -18.67 -14.75
CA LEU A 137 5.55 -19.65 -15.73
C LEU A 137 5.68 -21.09 -15.21
N GLY A 138 6.78 -21.42 -14.54
CA GLY A 138 6.99 -22.77 -13.97
C GLY A 138 5.96 -23.17 -12.93
N ARG A 139 5.42 -22.20 -12.16
CA ARG A 139 4.31 -22.45 -11.22
C ARG A 139 2.97 -22.62 -11.95
N TRP A 140 2.70 -21.83 -12.97
CA TRP A 140 1.50 -21.93 -13.78
C TRP A 140 1.46 -23.23 -14.59
N GLN A 141 2.58 -23.68 -15.13
CA GLN A 141 2.67 -24.95 -15.87
C GLN A 141 2.28 -26.18 -15.05
N GLN A 142 2.48 -26.14 -13.72
CA GLN A 142 2.11 -27.24 -12.82
C GLN A 142 0.60 -27.42 -12.64
N ILE A 143 -0.20 -26.44 -13.09
CA ILE A 143 -1.64 -26.38 -12.79
C ILE A 143 -2.51 -26.15 -14.03
N LEU A 144 -1.94 -26.16 -15.23
CA LEU A 144 -2.67 -25.90 -16.46
C LEU A 144 -3.84 -26.88 -16.70
N ASP A 145 -3.67 -28.13 -16.30
CA ASP A 145 -4.70 -29.16 -16.35
C ASP A 145 -5.92 -28.87 -15.46
N ARG A 146 -5.73 -28.00 -14.44
CA ARG A 146 -6.79 -27.55 -13.52
C ARG A 146 -7.49 -26.27 -14.00
N LEU A 147 -6.99 -25.64 -15.08
CA LEU A 147 -7.46 -24.36 -15.60
C LEU A 147 -7.93 -24.48 -17.06
N PRO A 148 -8.99 -25.26 -17.35
CA PRO A 148 -9.45 -25.50 -18.73
C PRO A 148 -9.94 -24.24 -19.43
N GLY A 149 -10.31 -23.17 -18.69
CA GLY A 149 -10.70 -21.87 -19.23
C GLY A 149 -9.54 -20.97 -19.66
N LEU A 150 -8.30 -21.29 -19.26
CA LEU A 150 -7.12 -20.48 -19.59
C LEU A 150 -6.64 -20.77 -21.02
N GLU A 151 -6.86 -19.85 -21.93
CA GLU A 151 -6.58 -20.05 -23.35
C GLU A 151 -5.21 -19.59 -23.78
N LYS A 152 -4.74 -18.44 -23.25
CA LYS A 152 -3.48 -17.81 -23.67
C LYS A 152 -2.64 -17.38 -22.50
N ILE A 153 -1.33 -17.52 -22.66
CA ILE A 153 -0.32 -17.06 -21.71
C ILE A 153 0.66 -16.17 -22.43
N VAL A 154 0.74 -14.91 -22.00
CA VAL A 154 1.74 -13.94 -22.47
C VAL A 154 2.89 -13.94 -21.49
N VAL A 155 4.12 -14.16 -21.97
CA VAL A 155 5.34 -14.17 -21.14
C VAL A 155 6.20 -12.97 -21.51
N ARG A 156 6.51 -12.14 -20.51
CA ARG A 156 7.29 -10.92 -20.73
C ARG A 156 8.73 -11.21 -21.10
N ASP A 157 9.37 -12.13 -20.39
CA ASP A 157 10.74 -12.54 -20.73
C ASP A 157 10.72 -13.51 -21.92
N PRO A 158 11.23 -13.09 -23.11
CA PRO A 158 11.18 -13.94 -24.29
C PRO A 158 12.03 -15.22 -24.13
N ALA A 159 13.06 -15.22 -23.27
CA ALA A 159 13.89 -16.40 -23.03
C ALA A 159 13.14 -17.50 -22.25
N ALA A 160 12.10 -17.12 -21.50
CA ALA A 160 11.28 -18.05 -20.74
C ALA A 160 10.05 -18.56 -21.51
N CYS A 161 9.71 -17.94 -22.67
CA CYS A 161 8.48 -18.25 -23.39
C CYS A 161 8.60 -19.57 -24.15
N PRO A 162 7.76 -20.58 -23.88
CA PRO A 162 7.76 -21.84 -24.62
C PRO A 162 7.25 -21.65 -26.05
N ALA A 163 7.58 -22.60 -26.93
CA ALA A 163 6.93 -22.73 -28.23
C ALA A 163 5.51 -23.32 -28.05
N GLY A 164 4.58 -22.91 -28.90
CA GLY A 164 3.22 -23.46 -28.94
C GLY A 164 2.15 -22.36 -29.00
N ASP A 165 0.98 -22.70 -29.52
CA ASP A 165 -0.10 -21.75 -29.81
C ASP A 165 -0.71 -21.10 -28.55
N GLN A 166 -0.53 -21.72 -27.39
CA GLN A 166 -1.00 -21.19 -26.11
C GLN A 166 -0.13 -20.03 -25.60
N TYR A 167 1.14 -19.95 -26.04
CA TYR A 167 2.13 -19.02 -25.51
C TYR A 167 2.47 -17.92 -26.50
N LEU A 168 2.60 -16.71 -26.00
CA LEU A 168 3.11 -15.55 -26.76
C LEU A 168 4.19 -14.83 -25.93
N THR A 169 5.22 -14.34 -26.61
CA THR A 169 6.10 -13.35 -25.98
C THR A 169 5.36 -12.01 -25.88
N TRP A 170 5.75 -11.17 -24.92
CA TRP A 170 5.25 -9.79 -24.81
C TRP A 170 5.38 -9.01 -26.14
N ALA A 171 6.53 -9.15 -26.81
CA ALA A 171 6.77 -8.48 -28.09
C ALA A 171 5.81 -8.96 -29.18
N ALA A 172 5.53 -10.26 -29.25
CA ALA A 172 4.56 -10.84 -30.21
C ALA A 172 3.13 -10.38 -29.89
N PHE A 173 2.76 -10.35 -28.61
CA PHE A 173 1.47 -9.84 -28.15
C PHE A 173 1.27 -8.36 -28.52
N ALA A 174 2.28 -7.51 -28.25
CA ALA A 174 2.25 -6.10 -28.63
C ALA A 174 2.21 -5.89 -30.16
N ALA A 175 2.92 -6.73 -30.94
CA ALA A 175 2.88 -6.68 -32.39
C ALA A 175 1.48 -7.03 -32.93
N LEU A 176 0.86 -8.11 -32.41
CA LEU A 176 -0.51 -8.50 -32.73
C LEU A 176 -1.49 -7.35 -32.46
N GLY A 177 -1.31 -6.67 -31.35
CA GLY A 177 -2.15 -5.52 -30.97
C GLY A 177 -2.00 -4.33 -31.91
N ARG A 178 -0.75 -3.97 -32.28
CA ARG A 178 -0.49 -2.90 -33.26
C ARG A 178 -1.14 -3.19 -34.61
N GLU A 179 -1.00 -4.44 -35.08
CA GLU A 179 -1.58 -4.88 -36.35
C GLU A 179 -3.11 -4.80 -36.34
N ARG A 180 -3.74 -5.28 -35.25
CA ARG A 180 -5.19 -5.23 -35.06
C ARG A 180 -5.70 -3.80 -34.96
N LEU A 181 -5.03 -2.94 -34.18
CA LEU A 181 -5.40 -1.53 -34.00
C LEU A 181 -5.30 -0.75 -35.33
N ALA A 182 -4.25 -1.01 -36.11
CA ALA A 182 -4.10 -0.38 -37.41
C ALA A 182 -5.16 -0.84 -38.42
N ALA A 183 -5.59 -2.11 -38.36
CA ALA A 183 -6.63 -2.67 -39.23
C ALA A 183 -8.05 -2.19 -38.86
N ASP A 184 -8.33 -2.05 -37.58
CA ASP A 184 -9.67 -1.69 -37.07
C ASP A 184 -9.59 -0.89 -35.75
N PRO A 185 -9.24 0.40 -35.80
CA PRO A 185 -9.18 1.24 -34.62
C PRO A 185 -10.55 1.42 -33.95
N ALA A 186 -11.65 1.33 -34.72
CA ALA A 186 -13.00 1.50 -34.20
C ALA A 186 -13.43 0.39 -33.24
N ASP A 187 -12.86 -0.83 -33.35
CA ASP A 187 -13.15 -1.92 -32.40
C ASP A 187 -12.70 -1.55 -30.97
N VAL A 188 -11.52 -1.00 -30.80
CA VAL A 188 -11.02 -0.57 -29.48
C VAL A 188 -11.85 0.58 -28.93
N ASP A 189 -12.19 1.57 -29.77
CA ASP A 189 -13.04 2.69 -29.37
C ASP A 189 -14.42 2.22 -28.92
N ALA A 190 -15.02 1.25 -29.64
CA ALA A 190 -16.31 0.66 -29.28
C ALA A 190 -16.23 -0.12 -27.95
N ARG A 191 -15.13 -0.85 -27.71
CA ARG A 191 -14.90 -1.56 -26.45
C ARG A 191 -14.79 -0.60 -25.27
N VAL A 192 -13.97 0.45 -25.39
CA VAL A 192 -13.83 1.51 -24.40
C VAL A 192 -15.18 2.17 -24.12
N ALA A 193 -15.94 2.53 -25.17
CA ALA A 193 -17.26 3.14 -25.04
C ALA A 193 -18.30 2.20 -24.38
N ALA A 194 -18.07 0.89 -24.42
CA ALA A 194 -18.94 -0.10 -23.77
C ALA A 194 -18.66 -0.28 -22.27
N VAL A 195 -17.51 0.20 -21.76
CA VAL A 195 -17.18 0.16 -20.32
C VAL A 195 -18.08 1.14 -19.56
N ARG A 196 -18.59 0.73 -18.41
CA ARG A 196 -19.52 1.51 -17.57
C ARG A 196 -18.88 1.78 -16.20
N PRO A 197 -19.29 2.85 -15.50
CA PRO A 197 -18.81 3.12 -14.12
C PRO A 197 -19.05 1.97 -13.14
N GLU A 198 -20.11 1.19 -13.33
CA GLU A 198 -20.49 0.06 -12.48
C GLU A 198 -19.78 -1.25 -12.86
N ASP A 199 -19.08 -1.29 -14.01
CA ASP A 199 -18.29 -2.46 -14.40
C ASP A 199 -17.11 -2.63 -13.43
N PRO A 200 -16.72 -3.87 -13.12
CA PRO A 200 -15.52 -4.10 -12.30
C PRO A 200 -14.25 -3.57 -12.99
N VAL A 201 -13.52 -2.73 -12.29
CA VAL A 201 -12.21 -2.19 -12.71
C VAL A 201 -11.09 -3.15 -12.39
N THR A 202 -11.27 -3.94 -11.34
CA THR A 202 -10.32 -4.98 -10.89
C THR A 202 -11.00 -5.96 -9.95
N LEU A 203 -10.36 -7.10 -9.77
CA LEU A 203 -10.69 -8.10 -8.77
C LEU A 203 -9.44 -8.37 -7.94
N LEU A 204 -9.51 -8.17 -6.63
CA LEU A 204 -8.38 -8.34 -5.72
C LEU A 204 -8.66 -9.45 -4.71
N TYR A 205 -7.74 -10.41 -4.61
CA TYR A 205 -7.87 -11.51 -3.66
C TYR A 205 -7.22 -11.16 -2.33
N THR A 206 -8.02 -11.15 -1.26
CA THR A 206 -7.57 -10.92 0.11
C THR A 206 -7.52 -12.23 0.87
N SER A 207 -6.44 -12.43 1.66
CA SER A 207 -6.38 -13.55 2.61
C SER A 207 -7.32 -13.25 3.78
N GLY A 208 -8.47 -13.91 3.82
CA GLY A 208 -9.28 -13.91 5.04
C GLY A 208 -8.53 -14.62 6.18
N THR A 209 -8.83 -14.26 7.43
CA THR A 209 -8.24 -14.89 8.64
C THR A 209 -8.51 -16.39 8.73
N THR A 210 -9.47 -16.91 7.99
CA THR A 210 -9.84 -18.34 7.98
C THR A 210 -10.33 -18.74 6.59
N GLY A 211 -9.57 -19.58 5.87
CA GLY A 211 -10.03 -20.18 4.61
C GLY A 211 -9.30 -19.67 3.36
N ASN A 212 -9.89 -19.94 2.21
CA ASN A 212 -9.38 -19.52 0.92
C ASN A 212 -9.48 -18.00 0.72
N PRO A 213 -8.58 -17.39 -0.07
CA PRO A 213 -8.69 -15.98 -0.43
C PRO A 213 -10.03 -15.64 -1.10
N LYS A 214 -10.56 -14.44 -0.81
CA LYS A 214 -11.82 -13.96 -1.37
C LYS A 214 -11.55 -12.90 -2.42
N GLY A 215 -12.18 -13.02 -3.57
CA GLY A 215 -12.09 -12.02 -4.64
C GLY A 215 -13.01 -10.82 -4.36
N VAL A 216 -12.43 -9.69 -4.00
CA VAL A 216 -13.15 -8.42 -3.77
C VAL A 216 -13.37 -7.74 -5.12
N LEU A 217 -14.62 -7.48 -5.47
CA LEU A 217 -14.98 -6.72 -6.66
C LEU A 217 -14.84 -5.21 -6.39
N LEU A 218 -14.16 -4.49 -7.27
CA LEU A 218 -14.12 -3.03 -7.24
C LEU A 218 -14.55 -2.49 -8.60
N THR A 219 -15.41 -1.47 -8.62
CA THR A 219 -15.91 -0.86 -9.84
C THR A 219 -15.11 0.39 -10.23
N HIS A 220 -15.22 0.82 -11.49
CA HIS A 220 -14.67 2.09 -11.93
C HIS A 220 -15.19 3.25 -11.07
N ARG A 221 -16.48 3.23 -10.70
CA ARG A 221 -17.10 4.23 -9.82
C ARG A 221 -16.47 4.26 -8.43
N ASN A 222 -16.25 3.09 -7.80
CA ASN A 222 -15.60 3.03 -6.49
C ASN A 222 -14.23 3.71 -6.51
N VAL A 223 -13.39 3.33 -7.48
CA VAL A 223 -12.02 3.82 -7.62
C VAL A 223 -11.99 5.31 -7.96
N LEU A 224 -12.84 5.78 -8.89
CA LEU A 224 -12.89 7.20 -9.23
C LEU A 224 -13.44 8.06 -8.09
N TYR A 225 -14.35 7.51 -7.29
CA TYR A 225 -14.83 8.20 -6.09
C TYR A 225 -13.67 8.39 -5.08
N GLU A 226 -12.87 7.35 -4.83
CA GLU A 226 -11.71 7.46 -3.94
C GLU A 226 -10.67 8.46 -4.47
N VAL A 227 -10.37 8.40 -5.76
CA VAL A 227 -9.47 9.37 -6.42
C VAL A 227 -9.95 10.81 -6.20
N ALA A 228 -11.22 11.10 -6.51
CA ALA A 228 -11.78 12.44 -6.36
C ALA A 228 -11.83 12.88 -4.89
N ALA A 229 -12.20 11.99 -3.98
CA ALA A 229 -12.17 12.23 -2.54
C ALA A 229 -10.75 12.56 -2.05
N ALA A 230 -9.75 11.74 -2.40
CA ALA A 230 -8.35 11.96 -2.01
C ALA A 230 -7.79 13.27 -2.56
N VAL A 231 -8.05 13.62 -3.82
CA VAL A 231 -7.65 14.90 -4.41
C VAL A 231 -8.32 16.08 -3.70
N SER A 232 -9.61 15.95 -3.34
CA SER A 232 -10.36 17.01 -2.66
C SER A 232 -9.85 17.32 -1.24
N THR A 233 -9.11 16.39 -0.62
CA THR A 233 -8.48 16.59 0.70
C THR A 233 -7.17 17.37 0.64
N GLY A 234 -6.64 17.67 -0.54
CA GLY A 234 -5.33 18.29 -0.72
C GLY A 234 -4.13 17.37 -0.45
N ALA A 235 -4.38 16.08 -0.15
CA ALA A 235 -3.31 15.12 0.10
C ALA A 235 -2.57 14.68 -1.17
N VAL A 236 -3.17 14.88 -2.34
CA VAL A 236 -2.60 14.49 -3.64
C VAL A 236 -2.59 15.69 -4.58
N ALA A 237 -1.40 16.09 -5.01
CA ALA A 237 -1.21 17.18 -5.96
C ALA A 237 -1.10 16.65 -7.42
N PRO A 238 -1.47 17.44 -8.43
CA PRO A 238 -1.17 17.11 -9.83
C PRO A 238 0.34 16.95 -10.07
N GLY A 239 0.72 15.98 -10.91
CA GLY A 239 2.12 15.75 -11.29
C GLY A 239 3.01 15.19 -10.17
N VAL A 240 2.40 14.63 -9.12
CA VAL A 240 3.13 14.03 -7.98
C VAL A 240 4.07 12.92 -8.44
N ARG A 241 5.25 12.82 -7.82
CA ARG A 241 6.21 11.72 -8.04
C ARG A 241 6.07 10.69 -6.93
N TRP A 242 5.91 9.41 -7.34
CA TRP A 242 5.83 8.26 -6.43
C TRP A 242 6.93 7.24 -6.69
N VAL A 243 7.24 6.46 -5.66
CA VAL A 243 8.00 5.22 -5.77
C VAL A 243 7.06 4.04 -5.52
N SER A 244 6.88 3.21 -6.54
CA SER A 244 6.04 2.02 -6.51
C SER A 244 6.86 0.81 -6.06
N TYR A 245 6.55 0.24 -4.90
CA TYR A 245 7.35 -0.84 -4.32
C TYR A 245 6.54 -1.94 -3.61
N LEU A 246 5.31 -1.66 -3.18
CA LEU A 246 4.42 -2.68 -2.65
C LEU A 246 3.80 -3.50 -3.79
N PRO A 247 3.37 -4.74 -3.55
CA PRO A 247 2.74 -5.53 -4.61
C PRO A 247 1.50 -4.83 -5.19
N LEU A 248 1.39 -4.75 -6.51
CA LEU A 248 0.20 -4.24 -7.20
C LEU A 248 -1.06 -5.11 -6.99
N ALA A 249 -0.91 -6.28 -6.37
CA ALA A 249 -2.02 -7.07 -5.83
C ALA A 249 -2.67 -6.45 -4.57
N HIS A 250 -2.03 -5.44 -3.97
CA HIS A 250 -2.55 -4.71 -2.82
C HIS A 250 -3.23 -3.42 -3.26
N ILE A 251 -4.44 -3.15 -2.73
CA ILE A 251 -5.25 -1.99 -3.15
C ILE A 251 -4.50 -0.65 -2.98
N ALA A 252 -3.77 -0.45 -1.89
CA ALA A 252 -3.04 0.80 -1.66
C ALA A 252 -2.03 1.09 -2.78
N GLU A 253 -1.25 0.08 -3.21
CA GLU A 253 -0.29 0.26 -4.29
C GLU A 253 -0.98 0.58 -5.62
N ARG A 254 -2.11 -0.09 -5.92
CA ARG A 254 -2.90 0.21 -7.11
C ARG A 254 -3.44 1.64 -7.09
N MET A 255 -3.92 2.10 -5.94
CA MET A 255 -4.42 3.47 -5.80
C MET A 255 -3.34 4.48 -6.15
N PHE A 256 -2.14 4.37 -5.57
CA PHE A 256 -1.05 5.31 -5.82
C PHE A 256 -0.46 5.16 -7.23
N SER A 257 -0.14 3.93 -7.64
CA SER A 257 0.68 3.67 -8.82
C SER A 257 -0.11 3.50 -10.12
N ILE A 258 -1.44 3.33 -10.05
CA ILE A 258 -2.30 3.24 -11.24
C ILE A 258 -3.32 4.37 -11.23
N TYR A 259 -4.28 4.35 -10.28
CA TYR A 259 -5.48 5.18 -10.40
C TYR A 259 -5.24 6.66 -10.13
N LEU A 260 -4.56 6.99 -9.03
CA LEU A 260 -4.16 8.37 -8.74
C LEU A 260 -3.16 8.89 -9.77
N ALA A 261 -2.18 8.06 -10.19
CA ALA A 261 -1.22 8.44 -11.20
C ALA A 261 -1.92 8.80 -12.53
N VAL A 262 -2.87 7.97 -13.00
CA VAL A 262 -3.67 8.25 -14.21
C VAL A 262 -4.47 9.54 -14.04
N ALA A 263 -5.12 9.75 -12.91
CA ALA A 263 -6.02 10.89 -12.74
C ALA A 263 -5.30 12.23 -12.52
N THR A 264 -4.09 12.22 -11.96
CA THR A 264 -3.34 13.43 -11.60
C THR A 264 -2.13 13.71 -12.48
N ALA A 265 -1.95 12.96 -13.56
CA ALA A 265 -0.74 12.96 -14.39
C ALA A 265 0.54 12.73 -13.55
N GLY A 266 0.46 11.83 -12.57
CA GLY A 266 1.55 11.52 -11.66
C GLY A 266 2.69 10.78 -12.35
N HIS A 267 3.90 10.85 -11.80
CA HIS A 267 5.08 10.16 -12.30
C HIS A 267 5.47 9.02 -11.35
N VAL A 268 5.36 7.79 -11.80
CA VAL A 268 5.62 6.57 -11.03
C VAL A 268 6.99 6.01 -11.36
N HIS A 269 7.81 5.78 -10.34
CA HIS A 269 9.11 5.12 -10.46
C HIS A 269 9.03 3.73 -9.82
N PHE A 270 9.27 2.68 -10.59
CA PHE A 270 9.15 1.31 -10.10
C PHE A 270 10.41 0.86 -9.34
N CYS A 271 10.17 0.25 -8.20
CA CYS A 271 11.17 -0.42 -7.36
C CYS A 271 10.74 -1.89 -7.15
N PRO A 272 11.06 -2.79 -8.10
CA PRO A 272 10.59 -4.19 -8.04
C PRO A 272 11.21 -4.98 -6.89
N GLN A 273 12.31 -4.50 -6.30
CA GLN A 273 12.99 -5.14 -5.19
C GLN A 273 12.91 -4.25 -3.94
N PRO A 274 12.13 -4.62 -2.91
CA PRO A 274 11.98 -3.81 -1.69
C PRO A 274 13.28 -3.53 -0.93
N THR A 275 14.31 -4.35 -1.11
CA THR A 275 15.65 -4.13 -0.54
C THR A 275 16.36 -2.89 -1.10
N GLU A 276 15.99 -2.46 -2.32
CA GLU A 276 16.54 -1.29 -3.00
C GLU A 276 15.77 0.02 -2.69
N LEU A 277 14.69 -0.07 -1.90
CA LEU A 277 13.76 1.04 -1.70
C LEU A 277 14.45 2.34 -1.28
N ILE A 278 15.31 2.28 -0.26
CA ILE A 278 16.00 3.48 0.27
C ILE A 278 16.88 4.14 -0.79
N ARG A 279 17.61 3.33 -1.58
CA ARG A 279 18.42 3.82 -2.69
C ARG A 279 17.56 4.49 -3.77
N VAL A 280 16.42 3.86 -4.11
CA VAL A 280 15.48 4.37 -5.11
C VAL A 280 14.84 5.68 -4.63
N VAL A 281 14.37 5.75 -3.38
CA VAL A 281 13.81 6.97 -2.78
C VAL A 281 14.83 8.10 -2.83
N GLY A 282 16.11 7.83 -2.47
CA GLY A 282 17.19 8.80 -2.55
C GLY A 282 17.47 9.32 -3.96
N ALA A 283 17.32 8.46 -4.98
CA ALA A 283 17.54 8.83 -6.38
C ALA A 283 16.33 9.57 -7.00
N VAL A 284 15.11 9.20 -6.63
CA VAL A 284 13.85 9.75 -7.18
C VAL A 284 13.46 11.05 -6.50
N LYS A 285 13.69 11.17 -5.19
CA LYS A 285 13.19 12.26 -4.35
C LYS A 285 11.68 12.46 -4.53
N PRO A 286 10.85 11.49 -4.10
CA PRO A 286 9.42 11.55 -4.33
C PRO A 286 8.80 12.78 -3.67
N THR A 287 7.80 13.39 -4.32
CA THR A 287 7.05 14.53 -3.75
C THR A 287 5.94 14.08 -2.81
N SER A 288 5.55 12.79 -2.89
CA SER A 288 4.72 12.11 -1.92
C SER A 288 5.27 10.71 -1.69
N PHE A 289 5.35 10.27 -0.43
CA PHE A 289 5.86 8.94 -0.09
C PHE A 289 4.91 8.20 0.84
N PHE A 290 4.49 7.03 0.39
CA PHE A 290 3.71 6.08 1.18
C PHE A 290 4.61 4.97 1.71
N GLY A 291 4.65 4.81 3.02
CA GLY A 291 5.44 3.76 3.68
C GLY A 291 4.57 2.96 4.65
N VAL A 292 4.58 1.62 4.56
CA VAL A 292 4.01 0.80 5.64
C VAL A 292 4.84 0.96 6.91
N PRO A 293 4.30 0.72 8.12
CA PRO A 293 5.00 0.98 9.39
C PRO A 293 6.42 0.40 9.44
N ARG A 294 6.62 -0.81 8.94
CA ARG A 294 7.95 -1.44 8.89
C ARG A 294 8.99 -0.66 8.09
N VAL A 295 8.58 0.04 7.04
CA VAL A 295 9.49 0.91 6.27
C VAL A 295 9.93 2.09 7.14
N TRP A 296 8.99 2.75 7.81
CA TRP A 296 9.27 3.86 8.71
C TRP A 296 10.15 3.44 9.90
N GLU A 297 9.91 2.27 10.48
CA GLU A 297 10.75 1.70 11.53
C GLU A 297 12.20 1.48 11.07
N LYS A 298 12.40 0.88 9.88
CA LYS A 298 13.74 0.68 9.31
C LYS A 298 14.46 2.00 9.03
N VAL A 299 13.76 2.98 8.45
CA VAL A 299 14.33 4.31 8.21
C VAL A 299 14.73 4.97 9.52
N ARG A 300 13.84 4.94 10.54
CA ARG A 300 14.17 5.45 11.88
C ARG A 300 15.42 4.78 12.45
N ALA A 301 15.47 3.45 12.45
CA ALA A 301 16.60 2.70 12.98
C ALA A 301 17.92 3.07 12.29
N GLY A 302 17.89 3.24 10.96
CA GLY A 302 19.06 3.71 10.20
C GLY A 302 19.54 5.11 10.63
N ILE A 303 18.62 6.06 10.78
CA ILE A 303 18.95 7.42 11.24
C ILE A 303 19.49 7.38 12.68
N GLN A 304 18.83 6.66 13.58
CA GLN A 304 19.28 6.54 14.97
C GLN A 304 20.67 5.94 15.09
N ALA A 305 21.02 4.96 14.25
CA ALA A 305 22.37 4.39 14.20
C ALA A 305 23.41 5.44 13.79
N LEU A 306 23.11 6.27 12.78
CA LEU A 306 23.98 7.37 12.35
C LEU A 306 24.16 8.43 13.46
N LEU A 307 23.07 8.82 14.12
CA LEU A 307 23.10 9.80 15.23
C LEU A 307 23.88 9.27 16.44
N THR A 308 23.76 7.97 16.73
CA THR A 308 24.51 7.32 17.83
C THR A 308 26.00 7.22 17.52
N ALA A 309 26.36 7.08 16.24
CA ALA A 309 27.76 7.03 15.80
C ALA A 309 28.46 8.38 15.81
N GLU A 310 27.71 9.51 15.86
CA GLU A 310 28.28 10.86 15.91
C GLU A 310 29.04 11.07 17.25
N GLN A 311 30.30 11.43 17.16
CA GLN A 311 31.19 11.61 18.33
C GLN A 311 31.19 13.04 18.87
N ASP A 312 30.82 14.02 18.05
CA ASP A 312 30.81 15.44 18.45
C ASP A 312 29.56 15.73 19.29
N GLU A 313 29.76 15.98 20.57
CA GLU A 313 28.70 16.30 21.53
C GLU A 313 27.91 17.55 21.12
N SER A 314 28.57 18.57 20.56
CA SER A 314 27.89 19.79 20.12
C SER A 314 26.93 19.51 18.97
N ARG A 315 27.32 18.63 18.04
CA ARG A 315 26.44 18.20 16.93
C ARG A 315 25.27 17.38 17.45
N ARG A 316 25.51 16.45 18.38
CA ARG A 316 24.40 15.66 19.00
C ARG A 316 23.40 16.58 19.67
N GLN A 317 23.85 17.57 20.44
CA GLN A 317 22.99 18.55 21.10
C GLN A 317 22.22 19.40 20.08
N ALA A 318 22.87 19.84 19.01
CA ALA A 318 22.24 20.63 17.95
C ALA A 318 21.12 19.81 17.25
N VAL A 319 21.36 18.53 16.96
CA VAL A 319 20.34 17.64 16.39
C VAL A 319 19.17 17.44 17.35
N ALA A 320 19.45 17.20 18.65
CA ALA A 320 18.40 17.01 19.65
C ALA A 320 17.49 18.26 19.79
N GLN A 321 18.10 19.46 19.81
CA GLN A 321 17.37 20.73 19.85
C GLN A 321 16.54 20.97 18.57
N ALA A 322 17.14 20.67 17.39
CA ALA A 322 16.42 20.78 16.12
C ALA A 322 15.21 19.84 16.05
N MET A 323 15.39 18.60 16.50
CA MET A 323 14.30 17.62 16.55
C MET A 323 13.19 18.02 17.56
N ASP A 324 13.54 18.65 18.68
CA ASP A 324 12.53 19.18 19.61
C ASP A 324 11.72 20.30 18.95
N ALA A 325 12.38 21.23 18.27
CA ALA A 325 11.71 22.29 17.51
C ALA A 325 10.80 21.72 16.41
N GLY A 326 11.27 20.71 15.66
CA GLY A 326 10.50 20.01 14.65
C GLY A 326 9.25 19.36 15.23
N ARG A 327 9.37 18.64 16.33
CA ARG A 327 8.24 17.98 17.01
C ARG A 327 7.20 18.99 17.47
N ARG A 328 7.62 20.05 18.20
CA ARG A 328 6.70 21.12 18.63
C ARG A 328 6.01 21.83 17.46
N TYR A 329 6.74 22.03 16.35
CA TYR A 329 6.18 22.59 15.12
C TYR A 329 5.07 21.71 14.55
N ILE A 330 5.30 20.40 14.39
CA ILE A 330 4.29 19.46 13.89
C ILE A 330 3.11 19.35 14.88
N GLU A 331 3.37 19.23 16.19
CA GLU A 331 2.33 19.18 17.22
C GLU A 331 1.42 20.42 17.19
N SER A 332 1.99 21.60 16.93
CA SER A 332 1.22 22.85 16.86
C SER A 332 0.28 22.95 15.66
N ARG A 333 0.51 22.14 14.61
CA ARG A 333 -0.30 22.12 13.39
C ARG A 333 -1.44 21.10 13.42
N GLN A 334 -1.52 20.29 14.45
CA GLN A 334 -2.64 19.36 14.60
C GLN A 334 -3.98 20.11 14.55
N PHE A 335 -5.03 19.44 14.10
CA PHE A 335 -6.38 19.99 13.95
C PHE A 335 -6.50 21.16 12.95
N GLY A 336 -5.48 21.41 12.13
CA GLY A 336 -5.43 22.55 11.22
C GLY A 336 -5.09 23.88 11.91
N HIS A 337 -4.53 23.82 13.12
CA HIS A 337 -4.11 25.04 13.82
C HIS A 337 -2.91 25.69 13.15
N SER A 338 -2.83 27.02 13.23
CA SER A 338 -1.67 27.78 12.77
C SER A 338 -0.57 27.79 13.83
N THR A 339 0.67 27.56 13.37
CA THR A 339 1.84 27.61 14.25
C THR A 339 2.12 29.04 14.75
N PRO A 340 2.42 29.27 16.04
CA PRO A 340 2.90 30.54 16.54
C PRO A 340 4.15 31.02 15.78
N ALA A 341 4.19 32.31 15.43
CA ALA A 341 5.25 32.88 14.60
C ALA A 341 6.69 32.60 15.13
N ALA A 342 6.90 32.75 16.44
CA ALA A 342 8.20 32.45 17.06
C ALA A 342 8.64 31.00 16.88
N LEU A 343 7.70 30.04 17.00
CA LEU A 343 7.98 28.60 16.79
C LEU A 343 8.22 28.31 15.30
N ALA A 344 7.50 28.96 14.40
CA ALA A 344 7.71 28.84 12.96
C ALA A 344 9.11 29.32 12.55
N GLU A 345 9.58 30.43 13.11
CA GLU A 345 10.94 30.94 12.90
C GLU A 345 12.02 30.03 13.51
N GLU A 346 11.77 29.50 14.70
CA GLU A 346 12.67 28.52 15.35
C GLU A 346 12.80 27.27 14.49
N PHE A 347 11.67 26.71 14.04
CA PHE A 347 11.65 25.56 13.16
C PHE A 347 12.38 25.84 11.84
N ALA A 348 12.11 26.97 11.19
CA ALA A 348 12.76 27.30 9.92
C ALA A 348 14.29 27.34 10.03
N ARG A 349 14.85 27.87 11.14
CA ARG A 349 16.29 27.84 11.40
C ARG A 349 16.82 26.43 11.63
N ALA A 350 16.12 25.62 12.44
CA ALA A 350 16.46 24.24 12.70
C ALA A 350 16.38 23.38 11.43
N ASP A 351 15.38 23.63 10.62
CA ASP A 351 15.15 22.96 9.35
C ASP A 351 16.27 23.21 8.35
N GLN A 352 16.60 24.47 8.13
CA GLN A 352 17.69 24.86 7.22
C GLN A 352 19.04 24.30 7.64
N ALA A 353 19.34 24.33 8.95
CA ALA A 353 20.66 23.96 9.46
C ALA A 353 20.85 22.45 9.66
N VAL A 354 19.79 21.70 10.01
CA VAL A 354 19.90 20.32 10.50
C VAL A 354 18.87 19.38 9.86
N LEU A 355 17.56 19.69 9.95
CA LEU A 355 16.53 18.72 9.63
C LEU A 355 16.39 18.50 8.11
N GLY A 356 16.44 19.56 7.32
CA GLY A 356 16.43 19.50 5.85
C GLY A 356 17.57 18.66 5.28
N PRO A 357 18.84 18.87 5.68
CA PRO A 357 19.95 17.98 5.34
C PRO A 357 19.71 16.50 5.68
N ILE A 358 19.13 16.19 6.84
CA ILE A 358 18.79 14.80 7.20
C ILE A 358 17.73 14.24 6.25
N ARG A 359 16.66 14.99 5.96
CA ARG A 359 15.64 14.56 5.00
C ARG A 359 16.20 14.38 3.60
N SER A 360 17.17 15.21 3.20
CA SER A 360 17.83 15.08 1.88
C SER A 360 18.66 13.80 1.76
N LEU A 361 19.32 13.36 2.84
CA LEU A 361 20.00 12.06 2.88
C LEU A 361 19.04 10.88 2.66
N LEU A 362 17.78 11.03 3.09
CA LEU A 362 16.73 10.03 2.90
C LEU A 362 16.08 10.14 1.53
N GLY A 363 16.31 11.23 0.77
CA GLY A 363 15.56 11.55 -0.44
C GLY A 363 14.12 11.99 -0.20
N LEU A 364 13.80 12.45 1.02
CA LEU A 364 12.47 12.91 1.42
C LEU A 364 12.38 14.43 1.59
N ASP A 365 13.38 15.17 1.15
CA ASP A 365 13.45 16.63 1.20
C ASP A 365 12.43 17.33 0.30
N GLU A 366 11.98 16.66 -0.77
CA GLU A 366 10.93 17.15 -1.67
C GLU A 366 9.54 16.60 -1.33
N ALA A 367 9.44 15.70 -0.36
CA ALA A 367 8.17 15.10 0.03
C ALA A 367 7.30 16.11 0.82
N SER A 368 6.23 16.58 0.20
CA SER A 368 5.22 17.43 0.85
C SER A 368 4.21 16.63 1.66
N VAL A 369 3.98 15.39 1.30
CA VAL A 369 3.09 14.44 1.98
C VAL A 369 3.82 13.14 2.21
N VAL A 370 3.84 12.69 3.46
CA VAL A 370 4.30 11.35 3.84
C VAL A 370 3.20 10.64 4.60
N SER A 371 2.94 9.38 4.26
CA SER A 371 1.80 8.66 4.82
C SER A 371 2.13 7.22 5.19
N SER A 372 1.26 6.63 6.02
CA SER A 372 1.33 5.24 6.45
C SER A 372 -0.05 4.61 6.45
N ALA A 373 -0.13 3.30 6.21
CA ALA A 373 -1.34 2.50 6.36
C ALA A 373 -1.03 1.00 6.44
N ALA A 374 -2.06 0.17 6.37
CA ALA A 374 -2.06 -1.30 6.39
C ALA A 374 -1.80 -1.92 7.78
N ALA A 375 -1.20 -1.20 8.71
CA ALA A 375 -1.07 -1.56 10.12
C ALA A 375 -0.92 -0.28 10.95
N PRO A 376 -1.18 -0.31 12.28
CA PRO A 376 -0.97 0.85 13.13
C PRO A 376 0.49 1.32 13.12
N LEU A 377 0.72 2.62 12.94
CA LEU A 377 2.05 3.21 13.08
C LEU A 377 2.40 3.34 14.57
N PRO A 378 3.54 2.77 15.03
CA PRO A 378 3.95 2.95 16.42
C PRO A 378 4.10 4.44 16.77
N PRO A 379 3.55 4.91 17.90
CA PRO A 379 3.55 6.34 18.26
C PRO A 379 4.93 6.95 18.38
N ASP A 380 5.92 6.18 18.81
CA ASP A 380 7.32 6.61 18.92
C ASP A 380 7.98 6.77 17.53
N VAL A 381 7.54 6.02 16.51
CA VAL A 381 7.94 6.24 15.11
C VAL A 381 7.36 7.56 14.60
N GLY A 382 6.05 7.77 14.77
CA GLY A 382 5.40 9.03 14.38
C GLY A 382 6.04 10.25 15.06
N SER A 383 6.31 10.17 16.37
CA SER A 383 6.98 11.22 17.14
C SER A 383 8.41 11.49 16.65
N PHE A 384 9.16 10.45 16.28
CA PHE A 384 10.50 10.60 15.72
C PHE A 384 10.49 11.39 14.41
N PHE A 385 9.59 11.04 13.48
CA PHE A 385 9.49 11.76 12.21
C PHE A 385 8.89 13.16 12.37
N ALA A 386 7.99 13.38 13.33
CA ALA A 386 7.57 14.72 13.72
C ALA A 386 8.78 15.58 14.17
N GLY A 387 9.74 14.98 14.89
CA GLY A 387 11.01 15.60 15.21
C GLY A 387 11.84 16.00 13.98
N LEU A 388 11.74 15.25 12.89
CA LEU A 388 12.35 15.61 11.60
C LEU A 388 11.52 16.63 10.78
N GLY A 389 10.46 17.18 11.35
CA GLY A 389 9.55 18.12 10.68
C GLY A 389 8.59 17.46 9.69
N MET A 390 8.40 16.15 9.78
CA MET A 390 7.49 15.39 8.92
C MET A 390 6.33 14.79 9.74
N ALA A 391 5.09 15.16 9.42
CA ALA A 391 3.91 14.48 9.95
C ALA A 391 3.63 13.26 9.07
N ILE A 392 3.81 12.04 9.59
CA ILE A 392 3.34 10.85 8.90
C ILE A 392 1.82 10.80 9.05
N LEU A 393 1.12 10.92 7.93
CA LEU A 393 -0.33 10.95 7.88
C LEU A 393 -0.86 9.52 7.77
N ASP A 394 -1.38 9.00 8.88
CA ASP A 394 -1.96 7.66 8.87
C ASP A 394 -3.29 7.64 8.13
N ILE A 395 -3.48 6.56 7.37
CA ILE A 395 -4.62 6.27 6.52
C ILE A 395 -5.18 4.90 6.95
N TYR A 396 -6.49 4.77 7.01
CA TYR A 396 -7.15 3.50 7.30
C TYR A 396 -8.14 3.13 6.22
N GLY A 397 -8.16 1.84 5.92
CA GLY A 397 -9.11 1.22 5.03
C GLY A 397 -8.70 -0.21 4.68
N MET A 398 -9.44 -0.82 3.81
CA MET A 398 -9.28 -2.22 3.39
C MET A 398 -9.65 -2.36 1.91
N THR A 399 -9.39 -3.51 1.33
CA THR A 399 -9.75 -3.75 -0.07
C THR A 399 -11.25 -3.58 -0.30
N GLU A 400 -12.07 -4.01 0.64
CA GLU A 400 -13.53 -3.93 0.60
C GLU A 400 -14.07 -2.49 0.71
N THR A 401 -13.22 -1.53 1.10
CA THR A 401 -13.52 -0.09 1.07
C THR A 401 -12.77 0.64 -0.05
N THR A 402 -12.36 -0.08 -1.11
CA THR A 402 -11.64 0.43 -2.28
C THR A 402 -10.21 0.91 -1.96
N GLY A 403 -9.83 0.98 -0.71
CA GLY A 403 -8.58 1.48 -0.17
C GLY A 403 -8.85 2.29 1.09
N ALA A 404 -8.67 3.59 1.04
CA ALA A 404 -8.83 4.46 2.18
C ALA A 404 -10.29 4.83 2.46
N VAL A 405 -10.72 4.73 3.70
CA VAL A 405 -12.01 5.24 4.16
C VAL A 405 -11.86 6.37 5.17
N THR A 406 -10.70 6.47 5.82
CA THR A 406 -10.29 7.63 6.63
C THR A 406 -8.86 8.02 6.32
N SER A 407 -8.52 9.27 6.49
CA SER A 407 -7.15 9.79 6.35
C SER A 407 -6.92 11.00 7.22
N ASN A 408 -5.72 11.08 7.79
CA ASN A 408 -5.15 12.37 8.17
C ASN A 408 -4.80 13.16 6.90
N THR A 409 -4.93 14.47 6.93
CA THR A 409 -4.64 15.37 5.80
C THR A 409 -3.64 16.45 6.22
N PRO A 410 -2.92 17.07 5.27
CA PRO A 410 -1.97 18.14 5.61
C PRO A 410 -2.59 19.30 6.42
N ASP A 411 -3.88 19.59 6.16
CA ASP A 411 -4.61 20.70 6.78
C ASP A 411 -5.44 20.27 8.01
N GLY A 412 -5.46 18.98 8.35
CA GLY A 412 -6.23 18.47 9.49
C GLY A 412 -5.84 17.06 9.87
N PHE A 413 -4.83 16.94 10.73
CA PHE A 413 -4.36 15.65 11.26
C PHE A 413 -4.33 15.65 12.79
N LYS A 414 -4.35 14.45 13.35
CA LYS A 414 -4.09 14.17 14.77
C LYS A 414 -3.17 12.97 14.86
N LEU A 415 -1.97 13.17 15.39
CA LEU A 415 -0.98 12.10 15.56
C LEU A 415 -1.55 10.97 16.42
N GLY A 416 -1.30 9.73 16.01
CA GLY A 416 -1.81 8.54 16.69
C GLY A 416 -3.25 8.16 16.35
N THR A 417 -3.87 8.84 15.37
CA THR A 417 -5.17 8.47 14.81
C THR A 417 -5.03 8.19 13.31
N VAL A 418 -6.01 7.51 12.73
CA VAL A 418 -6.08 7.27 11.28
C VAL A 418 -6.89 8.34 10.53
N GLY A 419 -7.05 9.51 11.16
CA GLY A 419 -7.69 10.66 10.56
C GLY A 419 -9.21 10.64 10.62
N ARG A 420 -9.82 11.47 9.76
CA ARG A 420 -11.27 11.62 9.62
C ARG A 420 -11.78 10.85 8.41
N VAL A 421 -13.07 10.56 8.44
CA VAL A 421 -13.78 9.87 7.36
C VAL A 421 -13.68 10.67 6.05
N PHE A 422 -13.45 9.97 4.95
CA PHE A 422 -13.37 10.57 3.61
C PHE A 422 -14.66 11.31 3.25
N PRO A 423 -14.56 12.38 2.43
CA PRO A 423 -15.72 13.16 1.99
C PRO A 423 -16.82 12.27 1.41
N GLY A 424 -18.04 12.43 1.92
CA GLY A 424 -19.22 11.67 1.48
C GLY A 424 -19.35 10.26 2.02
N MET A 425 -18.38 9.75 2.79
CA MET A 425 -18.48 8.50 3.54
C MET A 425 -19.08 8.71 4.91
N GLU A 426 -19.57 7.63 5.50
CA GLU A 426 -20.05 7.58 6.88
C GLU A 426 -19.28 6.52 7.65
N ALA A 427 -19.03 6.79 8.93
CA ALA A 427 -18.53 5.80 9.89
C ALA A 427 -19.31 5.85 11.19
N ARG A 428 -19.43 4.70 11.85
CA ARG A 428 -19.97 4.57 13.21
C ARG A 428 -19.21 3.48 13.96
N ILE A 429 -19.26 3.56 15.27
CA ILE A 429 -18.82 2.46 16.13
C ILE A 429 -20.07 1.69 16.57
N ALA A 430 -20.09 0.39 16.34
CA ALA A 430 -21.15 -0.51 16.77
C ALA A 430 -21.08 -0.74 18.30
N GLU A 431 -22.12 -1.35 18.89
CA GLU A 431 -22.19 -1.59 20.35
C GLU A 431 -21.04 -2.47 20.88
N ASP A 432 -20.51 -3.35 20.03
CA ASP A 432 -19.37 -4.22 20.35
C ASP A 432 -18.00 -3.59 20.04
N GLY A 433 -17.98 -2.29 19.68
CA GLY A 433 -16.78 -1.54 19.36
C GLY A 433 -16.31 -1.66 17.91
N GLU A 434 -17.02 -2.40 17.05
CA GLU A 434 -16.64 -2.57 15.64
C GLU A 434 -16.83 -1.28 14.84
N ILE A 435 -15.83 -0.95 14.03
CA ILE A 435 -15.91 0.13 13.05
C ILE A 435 -16.81 -0.35 11.89
N CYS A 436 -17.91 0.38 11.65
CA CYS A 436 -18.77 0.17 10.49
C CYS A 436 -18.74 1.40 9.58
N VAL A 437 -18.66 1.19 8.28
CA VAL A 437 -18.58 2.26 7.29
C VAL A 437 -19.65 2.10 6.21
N ARG A 438 -20.08 3.23 5.61
CA ARG A 438 -21.09 3.22 4.55
C ARG A 438 -20.85 4.33 3.53
N GLY A 439 -20.97 4.00 2.26
CA GLY A 439 -20.91 5.00 1.19
C GLY A 439 -20.31 4.47 -0.12
N PRO A 440 -20.00 5.37 -1.07
CA PRO A 440 -19.58 5.00 -2.42
C PRO A 440 -18.28 4.22 -2.54
N LEU A 441 -17.45 4.18 -1.49
CA LEU A 441 -16.20 3.40 -1.48
C LEU A 441 -16.41 1.92 -1.14
N THR A 442 -17.58 1.52 -0.64
CA THR A 442 -17.83 0.12 -0.29
C THR A 442 -17.95 -0.74 -1.55
N THR A 443 -17.27 -1.90 -1.52
CA THR A 443 -17.35 -2.91 -2.59
C THR A 443 -18.80 -3.33 -2.85
N PRO A 444 -19.18 -3.70 -4.08
CA PRO A 444 -20.43 -4.40 -4.32
C PRO A 444 -20.47 -5.81 -3.74
N GLY A 445 -19.32 -6.40 -3.37
CA GLY A 445 -19.23 -7.69 -2.71
C GLY A 445 -18.06 -8.57 -3.17
N TYR A 446 -18.11 -9.81 -2.73
CA TYR A 446 -17.15 -10.85 -3.09
C TYR A 446 -17.62 -11.63 -4.31
N LEU A 447 -16.71 -11.95 -5.21
CA LEU A 447 -16.98 -12.83 -6.36
C LEU A 447 -17.43 -14.21 -5.87
N ASN A 448 -18.52 -14.73 -6.44
CA ASN A 448 -19.07 -16.06 -6.17
C ASN A 448 -19.44 -16.35 -4.69
N LEU A 449 -19.48 -15.35 -3.80
CA LEU A 449 -19.66 -15.53 -2.36
C LEU A 449 -20.80 -14.65 -1.81
N PRO A 450 -22.07 -14.87 -2.24
CA PRO A 450 -23.19 -14.01 -1.84
C PRO A 450 -23.49 -14.04 -0.33
N GLU A 451 -23.34 -15.19 0.34
CA GLU A 451 -23.54 -15.29 1.79
C GLU A 451 -22.48 -14.49 2.58
N GLN A 452 -21.22 -14.53 2.14
CA GLN A 452 -20.14 -13.77 2.76
C GLN A 452 -20.26 -12.27 2.48
N THR A 453 -20.79 -11.92 1.30
CA THR A 453 -21.13 -10.54 0.97
C THR A 453 -22.24 -10.00 1.89
N ALA A 454 -23.30 -10.79 2.11
CA ALA A 454 -24.38 -10.43 3.04
C ALA A 454 -23.93 -10.37 4.51
N ALA A 455 -22.89 -11.12 4.89
CA ALA A 455 -22.26 -11.03 6.21
C ALA A 455 -21.32 -9.82 6.34
N LEU A 456 -20.77 -9.32 5.23
CA LEU A 456 -19.91 -8.14 5.20
C LEU A 456 -20.74 -6.85 5.21
N ILE A 457 -21.80 -6.79 4.43
CA ILE A 457 -22.64 -5.60 4.23
C ILE A 457 -24.06 -5.92 4.69
N ASP A 458 -24.51 -5.22 5.73
CA ASP A 458 -25.85 -5.43 6.30
C ASP A 458 -26.96 -4.85 5.40
N ALA A 459 -28.21 -5.13 5.77
CA ALA A 459 -29.40 -4.68 5.02
C ALA A 459 -29.54 -3.14 4.95
N GLU A 460 -28.88 -2.39 5.85
CA GLU A 460 -28.85 -0.93 5.88
C GLU A 460 -27.69 -0.36 5.06
N GLY A 461 -26.84 -1.22 4.47
CA GLY A 461 -25.67 -0.87 3.66
C GLY A 461 -24.43 -0.52 4.48
N TRP A 462 -24.37 -0.88 5.76
CA TRP A 462 -23.16 -0.76 6.55
C TRP A 462 -22.23 -1.93 6.29
N LEU A 463 -21.00 -1.61 5.94
CA LEU A 463 -19.91 -2.58 5.84
C LEU A 463 -19.29 -2.76 7.22
N HIS A 464 -19.25 -3.99 7.69
CA HIS A 464 -18.62 -4.43 8.93
C HIS A 464 -17.15 -4.72 8.67
N THR A 465 -16.25 -3.86 9.19
CA THR A 465 -14.82 -3.96 8.86
C THR A 465 -14.10 -5.11 9.55
N GLY A 466 -14.66 -5.59 10.65
CA GLY A 466 -13.98 -6.54 11.54
C GLY A 466 -12.87 -5.89 12.37
N ASP A 467 -12.74 -4.57 12.36
CA ASP A 467 -11.78 -3.81 13.17
C ASP A 467 -12.48 -3.12 14.32
N ILE A 468 -11.85 -3.10 15.49
CA ILE A 468 -12.31 -2.41 16.69
C ILE A 468 -11.66 -1.02 16.74
N GLY A 469 -12.44 0.00 17.10
CA GLY A 469 -11.94 1.36 17.16
C GLY A 469 -12.83 2.31 17.93
N SER A 470 -12.48 3.59 17.89
CA SER A 470 -13.23 4.69 18.49
C SER A 470 -13.16 5.94 17.62
N ILE A 471 -14.19 6.77 17.70
CA ILE A 471 -14.23 8.10 17.08
C ILE A 471 -14.30 9.12 18.21
N ASP A 472 -13.38 10.07 18.24
CA ASP A 472 -13.37 11.12 19.24
C ASP A 472 -14.34 12.28 18.94
N GLU A 473 -14.39 13.26 19.84
CA GLU A 473 -15.29 14.43 19.74
C GLU A 473 -14.97 15.30 18.51
N ASP A 474 -13.72 15.27 18.02
CA ASP A 474 -13.26 16.01 16.85
C ASP A 474 -13.45 15.21 15.54
N GLY A 475 -13.98 13.97 15.62
CA GLY A 475 -14.27 13.09 14.50
C GLY A 475 -13.07 12.30 13.99
N PHE A 476 -11.96 12.23 14.74
CA PHE A 476 -10.81 11.40 14.40
C PHE A 476 -11.04 9.95 14.82
N LEU A 477 -10.80 9.04 13.88
CA LEU A 477 -10.88 7.60 14.09
C LEU A 477 -9.56 7.07 14.64
N SER A 478 -9.63 6.22 15.64
CA SER A 478 -8.53 5.40 16.14
C SER A 478 -8.87 3.93 15.98
N VAL A 479 -7.96 3.15 15.38
CA VAL A 479 -8.08 1.69 15.26
C VAL A 479 -7.32 1.06 16.42
N VAL A 480 -7.96 0.12 17.10
CA VAL A 480 -7.38 -0.60 18.25
C VAL A 480 -6.77 -1.92 17.81
N ASP A 481 -7.57 -2.77 17.15
CA ASP A 481 -7.14 -4.09 16.68
C ASP A 481 -8.21 -4.76 15.81
N ARG A 482 -7.89 -5.94 15.26
CA ARG A 482 -8.84 -6.84 14.62
C ARG A 482 -9.76 -7.50 15.68
N LYS A 483 -11.07 -7.46 15.47
CA LYS A 483 -12.07 -8.06 16.36
C LYS A 483 -11.80 -9.55 16.63
N LYS A 484 -11.39 -10.31 15.61
CA LYS A 484 -11.08 -11.74 15.69
C LYS A 484 -9.71 -12.05 16.28
N GLU A 485 -8.83 -11.07 16.37
CA GLU A 485 -7.46 -11.22 16.86
C GLU A 485 -7.35 -10.78 18.33
N LEU A 486 -8.36 -10.10 18.86
CA LEU A 486 -8.39 -9.73 20.27
C LEU A 486 -8.22 -10.97 21.17
N ILE A 487 -7.26 -10.90 22.07
CA ILE A 487 -7.07 -11.89 23.13
C ILE A 487 -8.16 -11.68 24.16
N ILE A 488 -9.00 -12.66 24.36
CA ILE A 488 -9.98 -12.68 25.47
C ILE A 488 -9.40 -13.56 26.57
N THR A 489 -8.90 -12.94 27.64
CA THR A 489 -8.32 -13.68 28.76
C THR A 489 -9.38 -14.52 29.48
N SER A 490 -8.95 -15.49 30.28
CA SER A 490 -9.85 -16.26 31.14
C SER A 490 -10.61 -15.40 32.16
N GLY A 491 -10.18 -14.16 32.38
CA GLY A 491 -10.87 -13.15 33.20
C GLY A 491 -11.90 -12.31 32.44
N GLY A 492 -12.04 -12.51 31.12
CA GLY A 492 -12.97 -11.76 30.26
C GLY A 492 -12.43 -10.39 29.79
N GLU A 493 -11.15 -10.11 29.97
CA GLU A 493 -10.52 -8.89 29.51
C GLU A 493 -10.17 -8.99 28.00
N ASN A 494 -10.52 -7.97 27.23
CA ASN A 494 -10.15 -7.84 25.84
C ASN A 494 -8.78 -7.13 25.73
N ILE A 495 -7.80 -7.81 25.16
CA ILE A 495 -6.43 -7.31 25.02
C ILE A 495 -6.07 -7.29 23.54
N SER A 496 -5.54 -6.17 23.05
CA SER A 496 -4.97 -6.05 21.71
C SER A 496 -3.59 -6.70 21.66
N PRO A 497 -3.38 -7.80 20.92
CA PRO A 497 -2.05 -8.36 20.69
C PRO A 497 -1.17 -7.38 19.93
N ALA A 498 -1.70 -6.65 18.93
CA ALA A 498 -0.93 -5.69 18.14
C ALA A 498 -0.32 -4.58 18.98
N ALA A 499 -1.01 -4.10 20.02
CA ALA A 499 -0.47 -3.10 20.94
C ALA A 499 0.74 -3.62 21.74
N ILE A 500 0.70 -4.89 22.17
CA ILE A 500 1.80 -5.54 22.89
C ILE A 500 2.97 -5.79 21.94
N GLU A 501 2.69 -6.37 20.77
CA GLU A 501 3.67 -6.72 19.75
C GLU A 501 4.45 -5.50 19.25
N SER A 502 3.76 -4.39 19.01
CA SER A 502 4.37 -3.12 18.61
C SER A 502 5.36 -2.59 19.65
N LEU A 503 5.04 -2.72 20.94
CA LEU A 503 5.94 -2.31 22.01
C LEU A 503 7.19 -3.21 22.10
N LEU A 504 7.05 -4.50 21.84
CA LEU A 504 8.16 -5.45 21.84
C LEU A 504 9.09 -5.24 20.64
N VAL A 505 8.53 -5.09 19.45
CA VAL A 505 9.27 -4.86 18.20
C VAL A 505 9.96 -3.49 18.16
N ALA A 506 9.56 -2.53 19.00
CA ALA A 506 10.25 -1.26 19.15
C ALA A 506 11.73 -1.42 19.55
N HIS A 507 12.12 -2.56 20.15
CA HIS A 507 13.51 -2.85 20.45
C HIS A 507 14.24 -3.42 19.22
N PRO A 508 15.40 -2.85 18.81
CA PRO A 508 16.08 -3.20 17.55
C PRO A 508 16.46 -4.68 17.39
N LEU A 509 16.69 -5.41 18.47
CA LEU A 509 17.00 -6.84 18.40
C LEU A 509 15.80 -7.73 18.08
N ILE A 510 14.57 -7.24 18.27
CA ILE A 510 13.35 -8.02 18.07
C ILE A 510 12.84 -7.79 16.65
N GLY A 511 12.90 -8.81 15.81
CA GLY A 511 12.44 -8.76 14.43
C GLY A 511 10.93 -8.89 14.30
N GLN A 512 10.35 -9.82 15.08
CA GLN A 512 8.90 -10.06 15.14
C GLN A 512 8.50 -10.47 16.55
N ALA A 513 7.27 -10.15 16.93
CA ALA A 513 6.62 -10.58 18.16
C ALA A 513 5.24 -11.15 17.85
N LEU A 514 4.83 -12.19 18.55
CA LEU A 514 3.50 -12.78 18.53
C LEU A 514 3.01 -12.91 19.96
N ALA A 515 2.02 -12.12 20.35
CA ALA A 515 1.40 -12.21 21.66
C ALA A 515 0.30 -13.30 21.66
N PHE A 516 0.26 -14.09 22.72
CA PHE A 516 -0.73 -15.15 22.89
C PHE A 516 -1.24 -15.19 24.33
N GLY A 517 -2.55 -15.30 24.50
CA GLY A 517 -3.16 -15.29 25.84
C GLY A 517 -4.65 -15.63 25.82
N ASP A 518 -5.19 -16.03 24.67
CA ASP A 518 -6.61 -16.33 24.52
C ASP A 518 -7.02 -17.47 25.46
N LEU A 519 -8.09 -17.25 26.24
CA LEU A 519 -8.56 -18.14 27.28
C LEU A 519 -7.51 -18.49 28.36
N ARG A 520 -6.42 -17.68 28.47
CA ARG A 520 -5.36 -17.89 29.47
C ARG A 520 -5.40 -16.81 30.56
N PRO A 521 -4.82 -17.08 31.74
CA PRO A 521 -4.80 -16.11 32.84
C PRO A 521 -3.77 -14.98 32.65
N TYR A 522 -2.88 -15.07 31.66
CA TYR A 522 -1.86 -14.07 31.33
C TYR A 522 -1.43 -14.19 29.88
N VAL A 523 -0.78 -13.14 29.40
CA VAL A 523 -0.21 -13.07 28.03
C VAL A 523 1.24 -13.55 28.05
N VAL A 524 1.63 -14.31 27.02
CA VAL A 524 3.00 -14.66 26.68
C VAL A 524 3.33 -14.15 25.28
N ALA A 525 4.62 -14.03 24.94
CA ALA A 525 5.03 -13.64 23.60
C ALA A 525 6.09 -14.59 23.03
N LEU A 526 5.94 -14.96 21.76
CA LEU A 526 6.98 -15.56 20.97
C LEU A 526 7.73 -14.44 20.23
N LEU A 527 9.05 -14.39 20.39
CA LEU A 527 9.89 -13.35 19.81
C LEU A 527 10.90 -13.96 18.84
N THR A 528 11.14 -13.30 17.72
CA THR A 528 12.26 -13.61 16.82
C THR A 528 13.30 -12.51 16.85
N LEU A 529 14.57 -12.87 16.68
CA LEU A 529 15.62 -11.86 16.49
C LEU A 529 15.55 -11.25 15.08
N ASP A 530 15.90 -9.98 14.96
CA ASP A 530 16.08 -9.34 13.64
C ASP A 530 17.33 -9.92 12.96
N GLY A 531 17.15 -10.46 11.74
CA GLY A 531 18.21 -11.18 11.03
C GLY A 531 19.38 -10.30 10.56
N GLU A 532 19.18 -8.99 10.47
CA GLU A 532 20.20 -8.02 10.05
C GLU A 532 20.85 -7.34 11.26
N VAL A 533 20.06 -6.94 12.24
CA VAL A 533 20.51 -6.18 13.41
C VAL A 533 21.20 -7.08 14.44
N ALA A 534 20.67 -8.28 14.69
CA ALA A 534 21.21 -9.15 15.75
C ALA A 534 22.67 -9.58 15.52
N PRO A 535 23.10 -9.95 14.29
CA PRO A 535 24.52 -10.24 14.02
C PRO A 535 25.42 -9.01 14.20
N ALA A 536 24.97 -7.84 13.75
CA ALA A 536 25.73 -6.61 13.90
C ALA A 536 25.87 -6.19 15.38
N TRP A 537 24.78 -6.31 16.15
CA TRP A 537 24.75 -6.05 17.60
C TRP A 537 25.67 -7.00 18.36
N ALA A 538 25.67 -8.28 18.01
CA ALA A 538 26.54 -9.29 18.61
C ALA A 538 28.01 -8.99 18.33
N LYS A 539 28.36 -8.71 17.07
CA LYS A 539 29.72 -8.37 16.65
C LYS A 539 30.25 -7.14 17.38
N ALA A 540 29.43 -6.10 17.54
CA ALA A 540 29.82 -4.87 18.27
C ALA A 540 30.14 -5.15 19.75
N ARG A 541 29.72 -6.27 20.31
CA ARG A 541 29.96 -6.70 21.70
C ARG A 541 30.95 -7.86 21.83
N GLY A 542 31.64 -8.20 20.72
CA GLY A 542 32.62 -9.29 20.72
C GLY A 542 32.00 -10.69 20.87
N ILE A 543 30.71 -10.83 20.55
CA ILE A 543 30.00 -12.11 20.55
C ILE A 543 30.17 -12.74 19.16
N GLU A 544 30.86 -13.89 19.12
CA GLU A 544 30.99 -14.70 17.91
C GLU A 544 29.86 -15.74 17.86
N ALA A 545 29.09 -15.72 16.79
CA ALA A 545 28.06 -16.73 16.50
C ALA A 545 28.04 -17.01 14.99
N GLY A 546 27.89 -18.27 14.62
CA GLY A 546 27.84 -18.72 13.23
C GLY A 546 26.49 -18.47 12.56
N SER A 547 25.43 -18.25 13.35
CA SER A 547 24.07 -18.03 12.86
C SER A 547 23.23 -17.21 13.84
N VAL A 548 22.13 -16.62 13.34
CA VAL A 548 21.12 -15.95 14.19
C VAL A 548 20.50 -16.94 15.18
N ALA A 549 20.34 -18.21 14.79
CA ALA A 549 19.81 -19.26 15.67
C ALA A 549 20.68 -19.48 16.91
N GLU A 550 22.00 -19.43 16.78
CA GLU A 550 22.91 -19.53 17.93
C GLU A 550 22.79 -18.33 18.88
N LEU A 551 22.52 -17.15 18.34
CA LEU A 551 22.31 -15.94 19.13
C LEU A 551 21.08 -16.04 20.02
N THR A 552 20.04 -16.77 19.64
CA THR A 552 18.81 -16.91 20.46
C THR A 552 19.05 -17.56 21.81
N ALA A 553 20.11 -18.36 21.95
CA ALA A 553 20.49 -19.01 23.20
C ALA A 553 21.60 -18.25 23.97
N HIS A 554 22.17 -17.18 23.39
CA HIS A 554 23.29 -16.48 24.01
C HIS A 554 22.85 -15.64 25.22
N PRO A 555 23.47 -15.75 26.41
CA PRO A 555 23.03 -15.08 27.63
C PRO A 555 22.89 -13.56 27.51
N ALA A 556 23.82 -12.88 26.82
CA ALA A 556 23.76 -11.45 26.63
C ALA A 556 22.60 -11.01 25.73
N VAL A 557 22.22 -11.84 24.74
CA VAL A 557 21.06 -11.57 23.88
C VAL A 557 19.77 -11.78 24.67
N LEU A 558 19.67 -12.87 25.41
CA LEU A 558 18.53 -13.15 26.30
C LEU A 558 18.35 -12.05 27.34
N ALA A 559 19.43 -11.54 27.92
CA ALA A 559 19.36 -10.39 28.86
C ALA A 559 18.82 -9.13 28.18
N ALA A 560 19.32 -8.77 26.99
CA ALA A 560 18.88 -7.60 26.25
C ALA A 560 17.41 -7.72 25.81
N VAL A 561 16.96 -8.91 25.37
CA VAL A 561 15.55 -9.19 25.08
C VAL A 561 14.69 -9.12 26.34
N GLY A 562 15.17 -9.63 27.47
CA GLY A 562 14.48 -9.51 28.76
C GLY A 562 14.31 -8.07 29.23
N GLU A 563 15.32 -7.21 29.02
CA GLU A 563 15.23 -5.77 29.27
C GLU A 563 14.18 -5.12 28.36
N ALA A 564 14.14 -5.50 27.06
CA ALA A 564 13.13 -5.00 26.12
C ALA A 564 11.70 -5.38 26.55
N VAL A 565 11.48 -6.63 26.98
CA VAL A 565 10.19 -7.09 27.50
C VAL A 565 9.82 -6.32 28.78
N SER A 566 10.77 -6.08 29.66
CA SER A 566 10.54 -5.30 30.89
C SER A 566 10.12 -3.87 30.58
N ALA A 567 10.82 -3.20 29.65
CA ALA A 567 10.50 -1.84 29.20
C ALA A 567 9.12 -1.76 28.51
N ALA A 568 8.75 -2.77 27.72
CA ALA A 568 7.42 -2.87 27.15
C ALA A 568 6.35 -3.02 28.24
N ASN A 569 6.59 -3.88 29.23
CA ASN A 569 5.67 -4.13 30.34
C ASN A 569 5.43 -2.90 31.23
N GLU A 570 6.39 -1.98 31.36
CA GLU A 570 6.22 -0.71 32.10
C GLU A 570 5.17 0.20 31.44
N ARG A 571 4.95 0.04 30.13
CA ARG A 571 3.99 0.81 29.34
C ARG A 571 2.62 0.13 29.20
N LEU A 572 2.49 -1.11 29.70
CA LEU A 572 1.29 -1.94 29.60
C LEU A 572 0.54 -2.01 30.93
N ALA A 573 -0.79 -2.04 30.86
CA ALA A 573 -1.61 -2.35 32.02
C ALA A 573 -1.27 -3.76 32.54
N ARG A 574 -1.43 -3.99 33.84
CA ARG A 574 -1.03 -5.25 34.50
C ARG A 574 -1.56 -6.52 33.81
N VAL A 575 -2.79 -6.46 33.28
CA VAL A 575 -3.43 -7.60 32.59
C VAL A 575 -2.85 -7.87 31.21
N GLN A 576 -2.23 -6.86 30.60
CA GLN A 576 -1.62 -6.92 29.26
C GLN A 576 -0.14 -7.32 29.31
N GLN A 577 0.48 -7.33 30.51
CA GLN A 577 1.91 -7.59 30.65
C GLN A 577 2.26 -9.01 30.24
N VAL A 578 3.31 -9.13 29.43
CA VAL A 578 3.93 -10.40 29.01
C VAL A 578 4.64 -11.04 30.20
N LYS A 579 4.39 -12.33 30.45
CA LYS A 579 4.93 -13.11 31.58
C LYS A 579 5.92 -14.16 31.14
#